data_c943f6c3f2a4ab68ef4d3cd54d7a8ad4
#
_entry.id   c943f6c3f2a4ab68ef4d3cd54d7a8ad4
#
_cell.length_a   1.000
_cell.length_b   1.000
_cell.length_c   1.000
_cell.angle_alpha   90.00
_cell.angle_beta   90.00
_cell.angle_gamma   90.00
#
_symmetry.space_group_name_H-M   'P 1'
#
loop_
_entity.id
_entity.type
_entity.pdbx_description
1 polymer ?
#
loop_
_entity_poly.entity_id
_entity_poly.type
_entity_poly.pdbx_seq_one_letter_code
_entity_poly.pdbx_strand_id
1 'polypeptide(L)'
;MKKFLSVFLALALMLAVMAGCGGEKKDDPAPPAPPANETQDAANKTQDAANGALSDDEMQKKLDTTLYVGCSVRMFSNPYLVTISDGCEMFCKYLDSIGQKYVYEVMLNEGSNDTQINQISAFLAKSGGNAILFCDPNEAAVCGTIAELVTDAGAYMCTTWNKDDNIDVWDYDGWVAHHSPDDVDMGYQIAMEMFSQFDTPYEGKIVCIQGLLGNTTAINRRAGLQKALDECPNVTLVADETANWSGDTALEVMETWLAAYDDIDGVWCANDNMGVGAIKALEAKGLAGKVKVVGINAISSALDYIENGYMTASADCQGWQQGGYTLAICYDAWLGKIDVPSLDHMYRLFGTASTIINKENVQAFREEFYEKGVEMDFEHYWEAFRAGDYPV
;
A
#
# COMPACT_ATOMS: atom_id res chain seq x y z
N MET A 1 -21.47 57.01 23.87
CA MET A 1 -20.73 58.25 23.53
C MET A 1 -19.76 57.94 22.41
N LYS A 2 -19.99 58.61 21.30
CA LYS A 2 -19.07 59.11 20.27
C LYS A 2 -18.23 58.03 19.55
N LYS A 3 -18.52 57.63 18.26
CA LYS A 3 -18.37 58.43 17.02
C LYS A 3 -16.91 58.27 16.50
N PHE A 4 -16.55 58.01 15.27
CA PHE A 4 -16.94 58.30 13.90
C PHE A 4 -15.86 57.60 13.03
N LEU A 5 -15.80 57.36 11.79
CA LEU A 5 -16.54 57.60 10.56
C LEU A 5 -15.69 57.03 9.39
N SER A 6 -16.30 56.29 8.53
CA SER A 6 -16.35 56.34 7.04
C SER A 6 -15.24 57.02 6.25
N VAL A 7 -14.95 56.48 5.07
CA VAL A 7 -14.92 57.09 3.72
C VAL A 7 -14.65 55.93 2.72
N PHE A 8 -15.47 55.46 1.89
CA PHE A 8 -16.22 55.76 0.65
C PHE A 8 -15.40 56.32 -0.50
N LEU A 9 -15.70 55.76 -1.71
CA LEU A 9 -15.62 56.28 -3.10
C LEU A 9 -14.34 55.91 -3.87
N ALA A 10 -14.36 55.54 -5.13
CA ALA A 10 -15.36 55.74 -6.18
C ALA A 10 -15.15 54.75 -7.37
N LEU A 11 -16.26 54.51 -8.01
CA LEU A 11 -16.50 53.90 -9.32
C LEU A 11 -16.05 54.87 -10.44
N ALA A 12 -15.47 54.34 -11.56
CA ALA A 12 -15.59 54.98 -12.85
C ALA A 12 -15.62 53.95 -13.99
N LEU A 13 -16.79 53.80 -14.57
CA LEU A 13 -17.03 53.24 -15.90
C LEU A 13 -16.45 54.16 -16.97
N MET A 14 -15.87 53.57 -18.05
CA MET A 14 -15.99 54.12 -19.38
C MET A 14 -16.11 53.04 -20.43
N LEU A 15 -17.27 52.99 -21.08
CA LEU A 15 -17.49 52.39 -22.38
C LEU A 15 -16.91 53.28 -23.49
N ALA A 16 -16.26 52.69 -24.48
CA ALA A 16 -16.20 53.28 -25.85
C ALA A 16 -16.05 52.16 -26.90
N VAL A 17 -16.94 52.09 -27.71
CA VAL A 17 -17.46 51.56 -28.93
C VAL A 17 -16.45 51.42 -30.08
N MET A 18 -16.48 50.20 -30.71
CA MET A 18 -16.42 49.88 -32.13
C MET A 18 -15.50 50.66 -33.08
N ALA A 19 -14.60 49.96 -33.75
CA ALA A 19 -14.56 49.80 -35.20
C ALA A 19 -13.48 48.78 -35.61
N GLY A 20 -13.84 47.86 -36.50
CA GLY A 20 -13.03 46.73 -36.93
C GLY A 20 -11.93 47.09 -37.93
N CYS A 21 -11.02 46.13 -38.03
CA CYS A 21 -10.42 45.71 -39.32
C CYS A 21 -9.66 44.39 -39.06
N GLY A 22 -9.77 43.46 -39.99
CA GLY A 22 -9.25 42.14 -39.94
C GLY A 22 -7.72 42.07 -39.83
N GLY A 23 -7.27 41.09 -39.11
CA GLY A 23 -5.88 40.70 -38.98
C GLY A 23 -5.82 39.23 -38.60
N GLU A 24 -5.13 38.47 -39.40
CA GLU A 24 -4.93 37.02 -39.30
C GLU A 24 -4.58 36.57 -37.87
N LYS A 25 -5.27 35.55 -37.42
CA LYS A 25 -4.84 34.78 -36.21
C LYS A 25 -3.53 34.10 -36.54
N LYS A 26 -2.44 34.56 -35.94
CA LYS A 26 -1.25 33.76 -35.76
C LYS A 26 -1.54 32.79 -34.60
N ASP A 27 -1.49 31.49 -34.91
CA ASP A 27 -1.47 30.43 -33.91
C ASP A 27 -0.23 30.62 -33.03
N ASP A 28 -0.42 30.87 -31.74
CA ASP A 28 0.63 30.73 -30.75
C ASP A 28 0.97 29.24 -30.62
N PRO A 29 2.24 28.86 -30.68
CA PRO A 29 2.65 27.47 -30.50
C PRO A 29 2.32 27.05 -29.07
N ALA A 30 1.69 25.87 -28.92
CA ALA A 30 1.50 25.19 -27.64
C ALA A 30 2.85 25.08 -26.90
N PRO A 31 2.85 25.16 -25.56
CA PRO A 31 4.08 24.96 -24.80
C PRO A 31 4.67 23.57 -25.13
N PRO A 32 5.99 23.46 -25.27
CA PRO A 32 6.64 22.19 -25.57
C PRO A 32 6.32 21.17 -24.47
N ALA A 33 5.92 19.95 -24.87
CA ALA A 33 5.81 18.82 -23.98
C ALA A 33 7.17 18.64 -23.24
N PRO A 34 7.18 18.24 -21.96
CA PRO A 34 8.42 17.95 -21.27
C PRO A 34 9.17 16.84 -22.01
N PRO A 35 10.50 16.89 -22.06
CA PRO A 35 11.30 15.89 -22.78
C PRO A 35 11.15 14.52 -22.14
N ALA A 36 10.60 13.58 -22.88
CA ALA A 36 10.34 12.20 -22.46
C ALA A 36 11.56 11.31 -22.40
N ASN A 37 12.77 11.82 -22.28
CA ASN A 37 13.99 11.02 -22.39
C ASN A 37 15.04 11.22 -21.28
N GLU A 38 14.83 12.10 -20.29
CA GLU A 38 15.86 12.28 -19.25
C GLU A 38 15.64 11.37 -18.03
N THR A 39 14.43 10.88 -17.79
CA THR A 39 14.12 9.97 -16.67
C THR A 39 14.47 8.51 -16.97
N GLN A 40 14.30 8.05 -18.20
CA GLN A 40 14.69 6.70 -18.61
C GLN A 40 16.21 6.53 -18.67
N ASP A 41 16.94 7.55 -19.12
CA ASP A 41 18.40 7.53 -19.13
C ASP A 41 19.01 7.63 -17.72
N ALA A 42 18.31 8.19 -16.74
CA ALA A 42 18.78 8.24 -15.36
C ALA A 42 18.60 6.89 -14.65
N ALA A 43 17.46 6.21 -14.82
CA ALA A 43 17.21 4.89 -14.25
C ALA A 43 18.16 3.83 -14.83
N ASN A 44 18.33 3.80 -16.15
CA ASN A 44 19.31 2.92 -16.80
C ASN A 44 20.77 3.27 -16.42
N LYS A 45 21.12 4.55 -16.23
CA LYS A 45 22.47 4.93 -15.80
C LYS A 45 22.76 4.59 -14.34
N THR A 46 21.75 4.52 -13.47
CA THR A 46 21.94 4.11 -12.06
C THR A 46 22.08 2.59 -11.95
N GLN A 47 21.40 1.84 -12.79
CA GLN A 47 21.58 0.40 -12.91
C GLN A 47 22.94 0.03 -13.56
N ASP A 48 23.41 0.79 -14.55
CA ASP A 48 24.70 0.58 -15.21
C ASP A 48 25.91 1.16 -14.43
N ALA A 49 25.73 2.10 -13.51
CA ALA A 49 26.83 2.74 -12.77
C ALA A 49 27.21 2.03 -11.48
N ALA A 50 26.39 1.09 -10.98
CA ALA A 50 26.68 0.21 -9.82
C ALA A 50 27.19 -1.18 -10.25
N ASN A 51 27.30 -1.48 -11.54
CA ASN A 51 27.55 -2.83 -12.02
C ASN A 51 29.05 -3.17 -12.10
N GLY A 52 29.56 -3.68 -11.00
CA GLY A 52 30.47 -4.80 -11.09
C GLY A 52 29.68 -6.06 -11.43
N ALA A 53 29.30 -6.27 -12.70
CA ALA A 53 28.64 -7.52 -13.09
C ALA A 53 29.49 -8.70 -12.60
N LEU A 54 28.85 -9.64 -11.87
CA LEU A 54 29.54 -10.85 -11.43
C LEU A 54 30.14 -11.54 -12.68
N SER A 55 31.35 -12.06 -12.56
CA SER A 55 31.89 -12.96 -13.57
C SER A 55 31.06 -14.23 -13.67
N ASP A 56 31.09 -14.93 -14.79
CA ASP A 56 30.35 -16.19 -14.98
C ASP A 56 30.65 -17.20 -13.86
N ASP A 57 31.89 -17.28 -13.41
CA ASP A 57 32.31 -18.16 -12.30
C ASP A 57 31.71 -17.74 -10.96
N GLU A 58 31.63 -16.45 -10.66
CA GLU A 58 31.01 -15.92 -9.44
C GLU A 58 29.50 -16.13 -9.46
N MET A 59 28.84 -15.88 -10.61
CA MET A 59 27.42 -16.16 -10.78
C MET A 59 27.13 -17.65 -10.58
N GLN A 60 27.92 -18.55 -11.22
CA GLN A 60 27.74 -19.98 -11.04
C GLN A 60 27.91 -20.40 -9.56
N LYS A 61 28.86 -19.83 -8.86
CA LYS A 61 29.04 -20.08 -7.44
C LYS A 61 27.83 -19.62 -6.59
N LYS A 62 27.21 -18.49 -6.95
CA LYS A 62 25.96 -18.03 -6.31
C LYS A 62 24.81 -18.98 -6.61
N LEU A 63 24.60 -19.40 -7.85
CA LEU A 63 23.57 -20.36 -8.24
C LEU A 63 23.73 -21.71 -7.54
N ASP A 64 24.96 -22.14 -7.29
CA ASP A 64 25.26 -23.37 -6.55
C ASP A 64 25.11 -23.24 -5.03
N THR A 65 25.08 -22.02 -4.51
CA THR A 65 24.83 -21.76 -3.09
C THR A 65 23.32 -21.85 -2.80
N THR A 66 22.94 -22.58 -1.75
CA THR A 66 21.53 -22.61 -1.35
C THR A 66 21.12 -21.28 -0.73
N LEU A 67 20.20 -20.58 -1.38
CA LEU A 67 19.59 -19.36 -0.90
C LEU A 67 18.40 -19.67 -0.01
N TYR A 68 18.30 -19.07 1.16
CA TYR A 68 17.13 -19.14 2.02
C TYR A 68 16.22 -17.95 1.71
N VAL A 69 14.98 -18.22 1.31
CA VAL A 69 13.97 -17.22 0.94
C VAL A 69 12.88 -17.23 2.00
N GLY A 70 12.69 -16.12 2.69
CA GLY A 70 11.73 -16.01 3.77
C GLY A 70 10.57 -15.09 3.41
N CYS A 71 9.37 -15.45 3.86
CA CYS A 71 8.19 -14.59 3.88
C CYS A 71 7.66 -14.53 5.30
N SER A 72 7.82 -13.38 5.97
CA SER A 72 7.33 -13.18 7.34
C SER A 72 6.12 -12.26 7.33
N VAL A 73 4.95 -12.85 7.65
CA VAL A 73 3.65 -12.17 7.67
C VAL A 73 2.84 -12.57 8.91
N ARG A 74 1.76 -11.86 9.19
CA ARG A 74 0.96 -12.07 10.39
C ARG A 74 0.21 -13.42 10.39
N MET A 75 -0.70 -13.64 9.46
CA MET A 75 -1.55 -14.85 9.43
C MET A 75 -2.32 -14.95 8.10
N PHE A 76 -2.63 -16.18 7.67
CA PHE A 76 -3.39 -16.42 6.43
C PHE A 76 -4.93 -16.35 6.57
N SER A 77 -5.44 -16.14 7.78
CA SER A 77 -6.86 -15.77 7.94
C SER A 77 -7.18 -14.36 7.41
N ASN A 78 -6.15 -13.54 7.14
CA ASN A 78 -6.26 -12.36 6.30
C ASN A 78 -5.87 -12.72 4.85
N PRO A 79 -6.84 -12.81 3.89
CA PRO A 79 -6.56 -13.27 2.54
C PRO A 79 -5.56 -12.41 1.76
N TYR A 80 -5.41 -11.13 2.12
CA TYR A 80 -4.41 -10.28 1.50
C TYR A 80 -2.97 -10.76 1.75
N LEU A 81 -2.67 -11.30 2.92
CA LEU A 81 -1.34 -11.84 3.21
C LEU A 81 -1.05 -13.13 2.44
N VAL A 82 -2.10 -13.82 1.96
CA VAL A 82 -1.96 -14.93 1.01
C VAL A 82 -1.46 -14.40 -0.34
N THR A 83 -2.01 -13.29 -0.86
CA THR A 83 -1.55 -12.73 -2.15
C THR A 83 -0.08 -12.29 -2.09
N ILE A 84 0.39 -11.79 -0.94
CA ILE A 84 1.81 -11.50 -0.72
C ILE A 84 2.65 -12.78 -0.78
N SER A 85 2.23 -13.84 -0.08
CA SER A 85 2.92 -15.14 -0.12
C SER A 85 2.95 -15.72 -1.54
N ASP A 86 1.84 -15.62 -2.28
CA ASP A 86 1.77 -16.05 -3.69
C ASP A 86 2.79 -15.29 -4.56
N GLY A 87 2.95 -13.98 -4.31
CA GLY A 87 3.98 -13.17 -4.97
C GLY A 87 5.41 -13.65 -4.65
N CYS A 88 5.68 -14.01 -3.39
CA CYS A 88 6.94 -14.63 -3.00
C CYS A 88 7.15 -15.98 -3.71
N GLU A 89 6.10 -16.79 -3.85
CA GLU A 89 6.18 -18.06 -4.60
C GLU A 89 6.40 -17.84 -6.11
N MET A 90 5.85 -16.77 -6.68
CA MET A 90 6.15 -16.39 -8.07
C MET A 90 7.63 -16.08 -8.25
N PHE A 91 8.24 -15.36 -7.30
CA PHE A 91 9.68 -15.15 -7.29
C PHE A 91 10.47 -16.47 -7.15
N CYS A 92 10.02 -17.40 -6.32
CA CYS A 92 10.63 -18.72 -6.21
C CYS A 92 10.59 -19.51 -7.56
N LYS A 93 9.50 -19.41 -8.31
CA LYS A 93 9.42 -19.98 -9.67
C LYS A 93 10.40 -19.32 -10.65
N TYR A 94 10.64 -18.03 -10.51
CA TYR A 94 11.71 -17.35 -11.26
C TYR A 94 13.08 -17.91 -10.89
N LEU A 95 13.38 -18.13 -9.60
CA LEU A 95 14.63 -18.78 -9.17
C LEU A 95 14.81 -20.17 -9.78
N ASP A 96 13.72 -20.97 -9.85
CA ASP A 96 13.74 -22.26 -10.55
C ASP A 96 14.13 -22.11 -12.03
N SER A 97 13.61 -21.09 -12.71
CA SER A 97 13.84 -20.86 -14.13
C SER A 97 15.29 -20.50 -14.47
N ILE A 98 15.99 -19.88 -13.52
CA ILE A 98 17.41 -19.51 -13.66
C ILE A 98 18.36 -20.51 -13.01
N GLY A 99 17.84 -21.59 -12.41
CA GLY A 99 18.64 -22.66 -11.80
C GLY A 99 19.22 -22.31 -10.42
N GLN A 100 18.71 -21.29 -9.72
CA GLN A 100 19.12 -20.97 -8.37
C GLN A 100 18.63 -22.02 -7.37
N LYS A 101 19.54 -22.59 -6.59
CA LYS A 101 19.16 -23.47 -5.47
C LYS A 101 18.60 -22.64 -4.32
N TYR A 102 17.43 -22.99 -3.80
CA TYR A 102 16.83 -22.27 -2.67
C TYR A 102 16.03 -23.19 -1.73
N VAL A 103 15.71 -22.62 -0.55
CA VAL A 103 14.73 -23.16 0.41
C VAL A 103 13.78 -22.02 0.74
N TYR A 104 12.48 -22.20 0.50
CA TYR A 104 11.45 -21.22 0.83
C TYR A 104 10.77 -21.55 2.16
N GLU A 105 10.61 -20.56 3.03
CA GLU A 105 9.96 -20.68 4.33
C GLU A 105 8.98 -19.54 4.57
N VAL A 106 7.72 -19.86 4.85
CA VAL A 106 6.71 -18.91 5.30
C VAL A 106 6.65 -18.92 6.83
N MET A 107 6.73 -17.74 7.43
CA MET A 107 6.73 -17.54 8.88
C MET A 107 5.48 -16.76 9.29
N LEU A 108 4.53 -17.43 9.93
CA LEU A 108 3.29 -16.82 10.43
C LEU A 108 3.46 -16.51 11.91
N ASN A 109 3.45 -15.21 12.25
CA ASN A 109 3.69 -14.77 13.64
C ASN A 109 2.43 -14.73 14.51
N GLU A 110 1.25 -14.96 13.93
CA GLU A 110 -0.06 -15.00 14.59
C GLU A 110 -0.33 -13.77 15.48
N GLY A 111 0.25 -12.62 15.11
CA GLY A 111 0.09 -11.36 15.85
C GLY A 111 1.02 -11.19 17.05
N SER A 112 2.07 -12.01 17.17
CA SER A 112 3.03 -11.93 18.25
C SER A 112 4.38 -11.41 17.78
N ASN A 113 4.83 -10.30 18.36
CA ASN A 113 6.15 -9.72 18.11
C ASN A 113 7.29 -10.69 18.46
N ASP A 114 7.19 -11.34 19.64
CA ASP A 114 8.19 -12.32 20.08
C ASP A 114 8.26 -13.52 19.14
N THR A 115 7.11 -14.00 18.65
CA THR A 115 7.05 -15.10 17.69
C THR A 115 7.74 -14.70 16.39
N GLN A 116 7.49 -13.51 15.87
CA GLN A 116 8.13 -13.02 14.66
C GLN A 116 9.65 -12.95 14.78
N ILE A 117 10.15 -12.32 15.85
CA ILE A 117 11.58 -12.19 16.13
C ILE A 117 12.24 -13.57 16.24
N ASN A 118 11.62 -14.50 16.97
CA ASN A 118 12.16 -15.85 17.16
C ASN A 118 12.18 -16.65 15.86
N GLN A 119 11.13 -16.56 15.03
CA GLN A 119 11.07 -17.25 13.74
C GLN A 119 12.14 -16.72 12.79
N ILE A 120 12.29 -15.40 12.67
CA ILE A 120 13.30 -14.76 11.82
C ILE A 120 14.70 -15.13 12.32
N SER A 121 14.97 -15.08 13.64
CA SER A 121 16.27 -15.49 14.20
C SER A 121 16.61 -16.94 13.85
N ALA A 122 15.65 -17.86 13.98
CA ALA A 122 15.85 -19.27 13.64
C ALA A 122 16.07 -19.48 12.13
N PHE A 123 15.36 -18.74 11.28
CA PHE A 123 15.53 -18.74 9.83
C PHE A 123 16.93 -18.25 9.43
N LEU A 124 17.39 -17.13 9.98
CA LEU A 124 18.72 -16.57 9.72
C LEU A 124 19.83 -17.50 10.18
N ALA A 125 19.68 -18.14 11.35
CA ALA A 125 20.66 -19.11 11.85
C ALA A 125 20.85 -20.32 10.92
N LYS A 126 19.78 -20.78 10.23
CA LYS A 126 19.86 -21.87 9.24
C LYS A 126 20.59 -21.45 7.96
N SER A 127 20.48 -20.18 7.58
CA SER A 127 20.96 -19.68 6.27
C SER A 127 22.47 -19.48 6.19
N GLY A 128 23.13 -19.27 7.34
CA GLY A 128 24.56 -18.92 7.38
C GLY A 128 24.89 -17.65 6.57
N GLY A 129 24.00 -16.67 6.56
CA GLY A 129 24.13 -15.40 5.83
C GLY A 129 23.62 -15.44 4.37
N ASN A 130 23.20 -16.60 3.88
CA ASN A 130 22.63 -16.71 2.54
C ASN A 130 21.11 -16.63 2.57
N ALA A 131 20.56 -15.50 2.99
CA ALA A 131 19.12 -15.31 3.13
C ALA A 131 18.65 -13.98 2.54
N ILE A 132 17.44 -14.03 1.99
CA ILE A 132 16.62 -12.88 1.62
C ILE A 132 15.26 -13.00 2.26
N LEU A 133 14.68 -11.87 2.68
CA LEU A 133 13.47 -11.85 3.49
C LEU A 133 12.50 -10.77 3.02
N PHE A 134 11.27 -11.17 2.67
CA PHE A 134 10.12 -10.30 2.75
C PHE A 134 9.65 -10.23 4.21
N CYS A 135 9.46 -9.03 4.75
CA CYS A 135 8.97 -8.85 6.10
C CYS A 135 7.88 -7.78 6.18
N ASP A 136 6.71 -8.17 6.68
CA ASP A 136 5.71 -7.25 7.23
C ASP A 136 5.90 -7.26 8.76
N PRO A 137 6.56 -6.24 9.37
CA PRO A 137 6.72 -6.19 10.82
C PRO A 137 5.35 -6.18 11.50
N ASN A 138 5.14 -7.06 12.49
CA ASN A 138 3.84 -7.18 13.15
C ASN A 138 3.38 -5.85 13.79
N GLU A 139 4.33 -5.09 14.32
CA GLU A 139 4.17 -3.71 14.79
C GLU A 139 5.41 -2.89 14.42
N ALA A 140 5.27 -1.57 14.30
CA ALA A 140 6.39 -0.67 14.00
C ALA A 140 7.57 -0.84 14.96
N ALA A 141 7.30 -1.04 16.25
CA ALA A 141 8.30 -1.14 17.30
C ALA A 141 9.31 -2.30 17.15
N VAL A 142 8.98 -3.37 16.41
CA VAL A 142 9.91 -4.50 16.20
C VAL A 142 10.75 -4.37 14.95
N CYS A 143 10.48 -3.39 14.11
CA CYS A 143 11.14 -3.21 12.82
C CYS A 143 12.65 -3.07 12.97
N GLY A 144 13.12 -2.23 13.88
CA GLY A 144 14.56 -2.02 14.13
C GLY A 144 15.26 -3.28 14.65
N THR A 145 14.63 -4.02 15.57
CA THR A 145 15.19 -5.29 16.06
C THR A 145 15.36 -6.32 14.94
N ILE A 146 14.37 -6.41 14.04
CA ILE A 146 14.45 -7.31 12.89
C ILE A 146 15.55 -6.85 11.92
N ALA A 147 15.68 -5.54 11.68
CA ALA A 147 16.72 -4.97 10.82
C ALA A 147 18.14 -5.27 11.36
N GLU A 148 18.34 -5.16 12.66
CA GLU A 148 19.60 -5.52 13.32
C GLU A 148 19.92 -7.01 13.16
N LEU A 149 18.96 -7.90 13.42
CA LEU A 149 19.15 -9.35 13.26
C LEU A 149 19.53 -9.74 11.83
N VAL A 150 18.89 -9.14 10.82
CA VAL A 150 19.17 -9.42 9.41
C VAL A 150 20.55 -8.90 9.01
N THR A 151 20.91 -7.69 9.45
CA THR A 151 22.22 -7.07 9.19
C THR A 151 23.36 -7.90 9.83
N ASP A 152 23.20 -8.27 11.10
CA ASP A 152 24.19 -9.08 11.84
C ASP A 152 24.39 -10.47 11.22
N ALA A 153 23.35 -11.03 10.62
CA ALA A 153 23.44 -12.31 9.92
C ALA A 153 24.11 -12.20 8.53
N GLY A 154 24.34 -11.00 8.01
CA GLY A 154 24.82 -10.77 6.65
C GLY A 154 23.80 -11.12 5.57
N ALA A 155 22.51 -11.05 5.93
CA ALA A 155 21.36 -11.30 5.07
C ALA A 155 20.73 -10.00 4.59
N TYR A 156 19.70 -10.09 3.72
CA TYR A 156 19.02 -8.93 3.18
C TYR A 156 17.52 -9.03 3.37
N MET A 157 16.87 -7.91 3.71
CA MET A 157 15.42 -7.80 3.75
C MET A 157 14.91 -6.53 3.11
N CYS A 158 13.67 -6.59 2.65
CA CYS A 158 12.82 -5.41 2.50
C CYS A 158 11.59 -5.56 3.39
N THR A 159 11.09 -4.43 3.88
CA THR A 159 9.89 -4.38 4.72
C THR A 159 8.77 -3.61 4.03
N THR A 160 7.54 -3.89 4.45
CA THR A 160 6.35 -3.14 4.00
C THR A 160 5.48 -2.73 5.19
N TRP A 161 4.63 -1.73 5.01
CA TRP A 161 3.56 -1.28 5.91
C TRP A 161 4.05 -0.67 7.24
N ASN A 162 4.69 -1.45 8.07
CA ASN A 162 4.94 -1.08 9.46
C ASN A 162 6.42 -0.74 9.66
N LYS A 163 6.74 0.54 9.69
CA LYS A 163 8.07 1.09 10.00
C LYS A 163 7.96 2.02 11.21
N ASP A 164 8.95 1.98 12.09
CA ASP A 164 9.12 3.00 13.12
C ASP A 164 9.71 4.26 12.46
N ASP A 165 9.03 5.41 12.63
CA ASP A 165 9.45 6.69 12.05
C ASP A 165 10.74 7.25 12.68
N ASN A 166 11.16 6.71 13.83
CA ASN A 166 12.38 7.11 14.51
C ASN A 166 13.64 6.39 14.05
N ILE A 167 13.53 5.45 13.10
CA ILE A 167 14.66 4.71 12.55
C ILE A 167 14.71 4.86 11.03
N ASP A 168 15.90 4.95 10.49
CA ASP A 168 16.13 5.07 9.06
C ASP A 168 16.56 3.73 8.45
N VAL A 169 16.04 3.43 7.25
CA VAL A 169 16.39 2.21 6.51
C VAL A 169 17.90 2.14 6.25
N TRP A 170 18.54 3.28 6.03
CA TRP A 170 19.98 3.41 5.75
C TRP A 170 20.89 3.26 6.95
N ASP A 171 20.34 3.11 8.16
CA ASP A 171 21.12 2.77 9.35
C ASP A 171 21.53 1.29 9.40
N TYR A 172 20.96 0.47 8.48
CA TYR A 172 21.15 -0.99 8.45
C TYR A 172 21.54 -1.47 7.06
N ASP A 173 22.71 -2.09 6.91
CA ASP A 173 23.19 -2.58 5.61
C ASP A 173 22.40 -3.79 5.09
N GLY A 174 21.77 -4.56 5.97
CA GLY A 174 20.89 -5.69 5.61
C GLY A 174 19.44 -5.28 5.29
N TRP A 175 19.03 -4.06 5.63
CA TRP A 175 17.70 -3.56 5.30
C TRP A 175 17.73 -2.80 3.97
N VAL A 176 17.48 -3.50 2.86
CA VAL A 176 17.65 -2.92 1.51
C VAL A 176 16.66 -1.82 1.25
N ALA A 177 15.38 -2.05 1.54
CA ALA A 177 14.34 -1.04 1.33
C ALA A 177 13.13 -1.23 2.27
N HIS A 178 12.42 -0.13 2.52
CA HIS A 178 11.05 -0.12 3.01
C HIS A 178 10.14 0.50 1.95
N HIS A 179 8.98 -0.09 1.74
CA HIS A 179 7.99 0.43 0.81
C HIS A 179 6.58 0.30 1.39
N SER A 180 5.69 1.21 1.03
CA SER A 180 4.26 1.12 1.33
C SER A 180 3.47 1.95 0.33
N PRO A 181 2.21 1.62 0.02
CA PRO A 181 1.32 2.58 -0.61
C PRO A 181 1.02 3.73 0.36
N ASP A 182 0.46 4.82 -0.16
CA ASP A 182 0.01 5.94 0.68
C ASP A 182 -1.25 5.56 1.46
N ASP A 183 -1.04 5.10 2.70
CA ASP A 183 -2.11 4.69 3.61
C ASP A 183 -3.05 5.84 3.98
N VAL A 184 -2.55 7.08 4.07
CA VAL A 184 -3.37 8.26 4.36
C VAL A 184 -4.27 8.56 3.16
N ASP A 185 -3.70 8.56 1.96
CA ASP A 185 -4.48 8.79 0.73
C ASP A 185 -5.52 7.68 0.50
N MET A 186 -5.15 6.41 0.64
CA MET A 186 -6.11 5.32 0.51
C MET A 186 -7.26 5.44 1.50
N GLY A 187 -6.96 5.68 2.77
CA GLY A 187 -7.98 5.87 3.81
C GLY A 187 -8.92 7.03 3.52
N TYR A 188 -8.39 8.11 2.95
CA TYR A 188 -9.15 9.27 2.49
C TYR A 188 -10.00 8.95 1.26
N GLN A 189 -9.42 8.36 0.22
CA GLN A 189 -10.10 8.08 -1.04
C GLN A 189 -11.30 7.13 -0.86
N ILE A 190 -11.14 6.03 -0.10
CA ILE A 190 -12.27 5.12 0.16
C ILE A 190 -13.37 5.79 1.00
N ALA A 191 -13.02 6.71 1.92
CA ALA A 191 -14.00 7.47 2.68
C ALA A 191 -14.80 8.41 1.77
N MET A 192 -14.13 9.15 0.88
CA MET A 192 -14.77 10.06 -0.07
C MET A 192 -15.65 9.30 -1.06
N GLU A 193 -15.20 8.11 -1.52
CA GLU A 193 -16.03 7.24 -2.37
C GLU A 193 -17.30 6.81 -1.63
N MET A 194 -17.19 6.39 -0.36
CA MET A 194 -18.33 6.03 0.47
C MET A 194 -19.32 7.21 0.67
N PHE A 195 -18.79 8.38 1.02
CA PHE A 195 -19.62 9.57 1.30
C PHE A 195 -20.37 10.05 0.06
N SER A 196 -19.79 9.87 -1.13
CA SER A 196 -20.44 10.22 -2.39
C SER A 196 -21.66 9.37 -2.70
N GLN A 197 -21.76 8.16 -2.11
CA GLN A 197 -22.79 7.17 -2.38
C GLN A 197 -23.91 7.15 -1.33
N PHE A 198 -23.91 8.08 -0.36
CA PHE A 198 -25.02 8.23 0.59
C PHE A 198 -26.29 8.73 -0.09
N ASP A 199 -27.45 8.48 0.47
CA ASP A 199 -28.76 8.95 -0.04
C ASP A 199 -28.79 10.47 -0.23
N THR A 200 -28.16 11.21 0.71
CA THR A 200 -27.76 12.61 0.53
C THR A 200 -26.22 12.62 0.50
N PRO A 201 -25.60 12.82 -0.69
CA PRO A 201 -24.15 12.79 -0.80
C PRO A 201 -23.45 13.69 0.21
N TYR A 202 -22.44 13.15 0.88
CA TYR A 202 -21.62 13.82 1.92
C TYR A 202 -22.41 14.26 3.16
N GLU A 203 -23.54 13.59 3.48
CA GLU A 203 -24.32 13.78 4.71
C GLU A 203 -24.73 12.42 5.26
N GLY A 204 -24.35 12.08 6.50
CA GLY A 204 -24.69 10.80 7.10
C GLY A 204 -23.95 10.48 8.38
N LYS A 205 -24.23 9.30 8.93
CA LYS A 205 -23.59 8.76 10.13
C LYS A 205 -22.78 7.53 9.77
N ILE A 206 -21.53 7.51 10.18
CA ILE A 206 -20.62 6.40 9.91
C ILE A 206 -20.09 5.79 11.19
N VAL A 207 -19.65 4.56 11.08
CA VAL A 207 -18.83 3.85 12.07
C VAL A 207 -17.49 3.47 11.45
N CYS A 208 -16.44 3.36 12.29
CA CYS A 208 -15.09 3.06 11.87
C CYS A 208 -14.57 1.78 12.51
N ILE A 209 -14.16 0.80 11.71
CA ILE A 209 -13.49 -0.41 12.16
C ILE A 209 -12.02 -0.32 11.84
N GLN A 210 -11.21 -0.09 12.88
CA GLN A 210 -9.75 0.09 12.76
C GLN A 210 -8.99 -1.25 12.74
N GLY A 211 -7.75 -1.18 12.21
CA GLY A 211 -6.76 -2.26 12.35
C GLY A 211 -6.12 -2.30 13.74
N LEU A 212 -4.97 -2.97 13.85
CA LEU A 212 -4.19 -3.04 15.10
C LEU A 212 -3.59 -1.67 15.44
N LEU A 213 -3.83 -1.18 16.65
CA LEU A 213 -3.44 0.19 17.07
C LEU A 213 -1.92 0.44 17.08
N GLY A 214 -1.08 -0.60 17.20
CA GLY A 214 0.38 -0.52 17.12
C GLY A 214 0.96 -0.52 15.70
N ASN A 215 0.11 -0.56 14.66
CA ASN A 215 0.52 -0.52 13.26
C ASN A 215 0.52 0.90 12.70
N THR A 216 1.61 1.31 12.06
CA THR A 216 1.70 2.56 11.29
C THR A 216 0.60 2.64 10.23
N THR A 217 0.39 1.54 9.49
CA THR A 217 -0.70 1.40 8.50
C THR A 217 -2.09 1.70 9.09
N ALA A 218 -2.42 1.16 10.26
CA ALA A 218 -3.74 1.42 10.86
C ALA A 218 -3.90 2.89 11.25
N ILE A 219 -2.85 3.49 11.80
CA ILE A 219 -2.81 4.90 12.20
C ILE A 219 -2.99 5.79 10.97
N ASN A 220 -2.23 5.54 9.90
CA ASN A 220 -2.23 6.37 8.70
C ASN A 220 -3.56 6.24 7.92
N ARG A 221 -4.12 5.04 7.77
CA ARG A 221 -5.45 4.86 7.16
C ARG A 221 -6.53 5.59 7.94
N ARG A 222 -6.49 5.52 9.28
CA ARG A 222 -7.43 6.26 10.14
C ARG A 222 -7.25 7.77 10.03
N ALA A 223 -6.02 8.26 9.87
CA ALA A 223 -5.74 9.68 9.60
C ALA A 223 -6.36 10.13 8.26
N GLY A 224 -6.33 9.28 7.25
CA GLY A 224 -7.03 9.49 5.98
C GLY A 224 -8.54 9.66 6.14
N LEU A 225 -9.18 8.78 6.92
CA LEU A 225 -10.60 8.96 7.28
C LEU A 225 -10.83 10.29 8.00
N GLN A 226 -9.95 10.67 8.95
CA GLN A 226 -10.10 11.95 9.65
C GLN A 226 -10.05 13.14 8.68
N LYS A 227 -9.10 13.13 7.74
CA LYS A 227 -9.02 14.15 6.70
C LYS A 227 -10.33 14.26 5.90
N ALA A 228 -10.95 13.15 5.51
CA ALA A 228 -12.23 13.15 4.81
C ALA A 228 -13.36 13.72 5.67
N LEU A 229 -13.40 13.40 6.96
CA LEU A 229 -14.38 13.94 7.91
C LEU A 229 -14.21 15.45 8.11
N ASP A 230 -12.98 15.94 8.15
CA ASP A 230 -12.70 17.39 8.29
C ASP A 230 -13.18 18.18 7.05
N GLU A 231 -13.15 17.57 5.87
CA GLU A 231 -13.65 18.16 4.63
C GLU A 231 -15.19 18.00 4.46
N CYS A 232 -15.82 17.02 5.14
CA CYS A 232 -17.23 16.70 5.03
C CYS A 232 -17.96 16.87 6.38
N PRO A 233 -18.20 18.10 6.86
CA PRO A 233 -18.70 18.38 8.22
C PRO A 233 -20.11 17.85 8.49
N ASN A 234 -20.88 17.45 7.47
CA ASN A 234 -22.19 16.83 7.60
C ASN A 234 -22.10 15.30 7.74
N VAL A 235 -20.92 14.70 7.66
CA VAL A 235 -20.67 13.30 7.97
C VAL A 235 -20.21 13.18 9.42
N THR A 236 -20.90 12.38 10.21
CA THR A 236 -20.62 12.22 11.65
C THR A 236 -20.11 10.81 11.94
N LEU A 237 -18.93 10.70 12.54
CA LEU A 237 -18.42 9.45 13.09
C LEU A 237 -19.09 9.19 14.45
N VAL A 238 -19.93 8.16 14.55
CA VAL A 238 -20.70 7.86 15.76
C VAL A 238 -20.09 6.75 16.63
N ALA A 239 -19.27 5.88 16.05
CA ALA A 239 -18.52 4.86 16.77
C ALA A 239 -17.21 4.52 16.06
N ASP A 240 -16.19 4.17 16.83
CA ASP A 240 -14.84 3.88 16.37
C ASP A 240 -14.23 2.79 17.28
N GLU A 241 -13.86 1.64 16.71
CA GLU A 241 -13.36 0.48 17.46
C GLU A 241 -12.33 -0.30 16.62
N THR A 242 -11.42 -0.99 17.27
CA THR A 242 -10.45 -1.85 16.58
C THR A 242 -10.96 -3.29 16.47
N ALA A 243 -10.78 -3.90 15.29
CA ALA A 243 -10.99 -5.33 15.09
C ALA A 243 -9.69 -6.08 14.78
N ASN A 244 -8.52 -5.46 14.97
CA ASN A 244 -7.20 -6.09 14.89
C ASN A 244 -6.97 -6.88 13.57
N TRP A 245 -7.47 -6.37 12.44
CA TRP A 245 -7.43 -6.99 11.11
C TRP A 245 -8.28 -8.26 10.95
N SER A 246 -9.11 -8.61 11.96
CA SER A 246 -9.93 -9.82 12.00
C SER A 246 -11.34 -9.57 11.48
N GLY A 247 -11.76 -10.36 10.48
CA GLY A 247 -13.15 -10.32 9.98
C GLY A 247 -14.17 -10.81 11.01
N ASP A 248 -13.83 -11.81 11.82
CA ASP A 248 -14.74 -12.34 12.86
C ASP A 248 -14.94 -11.30 13.97
N THR A 249 -13.88 -10.64 14.42
CA THR A 249 -13.99 -9.53 15.39
C THR A 249 -14.79 -8.36 14.82
N ALA A 250 -14.59 -8.02 13.54
CA ALA A 250 -15.34 -6.96 12.87
C ALA A 250 -16.84 -7.27 12.78
N LEU A 251 -17.20 -8.56 12.56
CA LEU A 251 -18.59 -9.02 12.60
C LEU A 251 -19.20 -8.77 13.98
N GLU A 252 -18.54 -9.19 15.07
CA GLU A 252 -19.02 -9.00 16.45
C GLU A 252 -19.17 -7.51 16.82
N VAL A 253 -18.20 -6.67 16.41
CA VAL A 253 -18.26 -5.21 16.61
C VAL A 253 -19.47 -4.63 15.87
N MET A 254 -19.67 -5.00 14.60
CA MET A 254 -20.77 -4.50 13.79
C MET A 254 -22.13 -4.96 14.33
N GLU A 255 -22.28 -6.21 14.79
CA GLU A 255 -23.51 -6.70 15.44
C GLU A 255 -23.87 -5.89 16.69
N THR A 256 -22.83 -5.50 17.47
CA THR A 256 -22.99 -4.64 18.65
C THR A 256 -23.52 -3.25 18.25
N TRP A 257 -22.94 -2.66 17.21
CA TRP A 257 -23.38 -1.34 16.74
C TRP A 257 -24.76 -1.35 16.11
N LEU A 258 -25.12 -2.41 15.37
CA LEU A 258 -26.49 -2.58 14.83
C LEU A 258 -27.56 -2.79 15.90
N ALA A 259 -27.17 -3.11 17.13
CA ALA A 259 -28.09 -3.13 18.28
C ALA A 259 -28.17 -1.77 19.00
N ALA A 260 -27.17 -0.90 18.82
CA ALA A 260 -27.09 0.39 19.51
C ALA A 260 -27.54 1.59 18.66
N TYR A 261 -27.39 1.48 17.32
CA TYR A 261 -27.68 2.55 16.36
C TYR A 261 -28.62 2.06 15.28
N ASP A 262 -29.71 2.80 15.03
CA ASP A 262 -30.74 2.45 14.02
C ASP A 262 -30.47 3.13 12.66
N ASP A 263 -29.54 4.07 12.58
CA ASP A 263 -29.36 5.01 11.48
C ASP A 263 -27.88 5.14 11.03
N ILE A 264 -27.20 4.01 10.82
CA ILE A 264 -25.85 3.97 10.25
C ILE A 264 -25.98 4.01 8.73
N ASP A 265 -25.33 5.00 8.08
CA ASP A 265 -25.28 5.15 6.63
C ASP A 265 -24.02 4.50 6.02
N GLY A 266 -22.91 4.43 6.77
CA GLY A 266 -21.67 3.87 6.28
C GLY A 266 -20.80 3.19 7.33
N VAL A 267 -19.99 2.23 6.86
CA VAL A 267 -18.95 1.53 7.64
C VAL A 267 -17.61 1.69 6.92
N TRP A 268 -16.71 2.45 7.52
CA TRP A 268 -15.34 2.54 7.06
C TRP A 268 -14.49 1.46 7.73
N CYS A 269 -13.87 0.59 6.96
CA CYS A 269 -13.01 -0.49 7.46
C CYS A 269 -11.59 -0.28 6.99
N ALA A 270 -10.64 -0.39 7.91
CA ALA A 270 -9.21 -0.23 7.58
C ALA A 270 -8.67 -1.34 6.65
N ASN A 271 -9.37 -2.47 6.48
CA ASN A 271 -9.13 -3.44 5.41
C ASN A 271 -10.41 -4.19 5.01
N ASP A 272 -10.33 -4.91 3.89
CA ASP A 272 -11.44 -5.68 3.32
C ASP A 272 -11.85 -6.87 4.17
N ASN A 273 -10.92 -7.55 4.83
CA ASN A 273 -11.25 -8.69 5.69
C ASN A 273 -12.23 -8.28 6.80
N MET A 274 -12.01 -7.11 7.39
CA MET A 274 -12.94 -6.52 8.36
C MET A 274 -14.22 -6.02 7.68
N GLY A 275 -14.13 -5.44 6.46
CA GLY A 275 -15.28 -5.04 5.65
C GLY A 275 -16.21 -6.20 5.34
N VAL A 276 -15.66 -7.35 4.97
CA VAL A 276 -16.40 -8.61 4.77
C VAL A 276 -17.11 -9.06 6.06
N GLY A 277 -16.44 -8.94 7.21
CA GLY A 277 -17.05 -9.23 8.51
C GLY A 277 -18.24 -8.31 8.81
N ALA A 278 -18.07 -7.02 8.59
CA ALA A 278 -19.15 -6.03 8.78
C ALA A 278 -20.34 -6.30 7.82
N ILE A 279 -20.08 -6.64 6.56
CA ILE A 279 -21.14 -6.96 5.58
C ILE A 279 -21.95 -8.16 6.03
N LYS A 280 -21.33 -9.21 6.56
CA LYS A 280 -22.07 -10.39 7.10
C LYS A 280 -23.06 -10.02 8.20
N ALA A 281 -22.69 -9.10 9.11
CA ALA A 281 -23.60 -8.58 10.12
C ALA A 281 -24.77 -7.79 9.49
N LEU A 282 -24.48 -6.98 8.46
CA LEU A 282 -25.49 -6.23 7.71
C LEU A 282 -26.42 -7.16 6.91
N GLU A 283 -25.93 -8.23 6.31
CA GLU A 283 -26.73 -9.26 5.62
C GLU A 283 -27.73 -9.90 6.58
N ALA A 284 -27.30 -10.26 7.79
CA ALA A 284 -28.17 -10.86 8.80
C ALA A 284 -29.34 -9.94 9.22
N LYS A 285 -29.21 -8.63 9.01
CA LYS A 285 -30.23 -7.61 9.28
C LYS A 285 -31.00 -7.12 8.04
N GLY A 286 -30.64 -7.60 6.83
CA GLY A 286 -31.22 -7.13 5.56
C GLY A 286 -30.82 -5.69 5.22
N LEU A 287 -29.64 -5.24 5.68
CA LEU A 287 -29.06 -3.90 5.48
C LEU A 287 -27.89 -3.87 4.49
N ALA A 288 -27.39 -5.04 4.03
CA ALA A 288 -26.36 -5.11 3.02
C ALA A 288 -26.78 -4.36 1.73
N GLY A 289 -25.87 -3.54 1.19
CA GLY A 289 -26.10 -2.66 0.04
C GLY A 289 -26.86 -1.36 0.37
N LYS A 290 -27.56 -1.28 1.53
CA LYS A 290 -28.16 -0.03 2.01
C LYS A 290 -27.13 0.77 2.80
N VAL A 291 -26.51 0.16 3.79
CA VAL A 291 -25.36 0.72 4.49
C VAL A 291 -24.13 0.57 3.58
N LYS A 292 -23.43 1.67 3.32
CA LYS A 292 -22.26 1.69 2.45
C LYS A 292 -21.03 1.17 3.20
N VAL A 293 -20.30 0.21 2.62
CA VAL A 293 -19.12 -0.38 3.24
C VAL A 293 -17.92 -0.18 2.34
N VAL A 294 -16.80 0.24 2.90
CA VAL A 294 -15.53 0.36 2.19
C VAL A 294 -14.42 -0.36 2.92
N GLY A 295 -13.38 -0.74 2.18
CA GLY A 295 -12.22 -1.42 2.71
C GLY A 295 -10.97 -1.15 1.88
N ILE A 296 -9.88 -1.86 2.19
CA ILE A 296 -8.59 -1.78 1.50
C ILE A 296 -8.05 -3.20 1.34
N ASN A 297 -7.44 -3.53 0.25
CA ASN A 297 -6.66 -4.69 -0.19
C ASN A 297 -7.21 -5.38 -1.45
N ALA A 298 -8.40 -5.06 -1.94
CA ALA A 298 -9.05 -5.64 -3.12
C ALA A 298 -9.04 -7.19 -3.13
N ILE A 299 -9.29 -7.82 -1.96
CA ILE A 299 -9.33 -9.29 -1.87
C ILE A 299 -10.52 -9.85 -2.65
N SER A 300 -10.42 -11.10 -3.14
CA SER A 300 -11.43 -11.72 -4.01
C SER A 300 -12.84 -11.62 -3.46
N SER A 301 -13.05 -11.86 -2.15
CA SER A 301 -14.37 -11.75 -1.53
C SER A 301 -14.90 -10.31 -1.47
N ALA A 302 -14.02 -9.30 -1.35
CA ALA A 302 -14.42 -7.91 -1.44
C ALA A 302 -14.86 -7.53 -2.86
N LEU A 303 -14.16 -8.04 -3.89
CA LEU A 303 -14.57 -7.86 -5.28
C LEU A 303 -15.96 -8.45 -5.54
N ASP A 304 -16.27 -9.64 -4.99
CA ASP A 304 -17.61 -10.24 -5.07
C ASP A 304 -18.67 -9.31 -4.47
N TYR A 305 -18.38 -8.69 -3.32
CA TYR A 305 -19.29 -7.76 -2.67
C TYR A 305 -19.41 -6.43 -3.41
N ILE A 306 -18.36 -5.95 -4.07
CA ILE A 306 -18.43 -4.77 -4.94
C ILE A 306 -19.29 -5.07 -6.16
N GLU A 307 -19.13 -6.22 -6.80
CA GLU A 307 -19.95 -6.66 -7.93
C GLU A 307 -21.42 -6.82 -7.57
N ASN A 308 -21.73 -7.28 -6.36
CA ASN A 308 -23.09 -7.44 -5.88
C ASN A 308 -23.68 -6.15 -5.27
N GLY A 309 -22.87 -5.09 -5.11
CA GLY A 309 -23.29 -3.81 -4.55
C GLY A 309 -23.43 -3.80 -3.02
N TYR A 310 -22.79 -4.74 -2.32
CA TYR A 310 -22.77 -4.80 -0.85
C TYR A 310 -21.55 -4.10 -0.26
N MET A 311 -20.45 -4.00 -1.04
CA MET A 311 -19.32 -3.12 -0.76
C MET A 311 -19.27 -2.00 -1.80
N THR A 312 -18.98 -0.80 -1.38
CA THR A 312 -18.94 0.39 -2.24
C THR A 312 -17.62 0.47 -3.00
N ALA A 313 -16.52 0.30 -2.29
CA ALA A 313 -15.19 0.35 -2.85
C ALA A 313 -14.15 -0.37 -1.97
N SER A 314 -13.04 -0.73 -2.58
CA SER A 314 -11.80 -1.13 -1.95
C SER A 314 -10.61 -0.44 -2.61
N ALA A 315 -9.46 -0.34 -1.94
CA ALA A 315 -8.21 0.07 -2.55
C ALA A 315 -7.29 -1.13 -2.74
N ASP A 316 -6.82 -1.38 -3.97
CA ASP A 316 -5.76 -2.36 -4.21
C ASP A 316 -4.41 -1.82 -3.75
N CYS A 317 -3.59 -2.70 -3.20
CA CYS A 317 -2.26 -2.43 -2.68
C CYS A 317 -1.17 -3.27 -3.35
N GLN A 318 -1.47 -3.93 -4.45
CA GLN A 318 -0.51 -4.73 -5.23
C GLN A 318 0.16 -5.86 -4.42
N GLY A 319 -0.61 -6.71 -3.73
CA GLY A 319 -0.06 -7.72 -2.82
C GLY A 319 0.94 -8.68 -3.46
N TRP A 320 0.68 -9.19 -4.67
CA TRP A 320 1.62 -10.06 -5.40
C TRP A 320 2.95 -9.35 -5.70
N GLN A 321 2.86 -8.09 -6.18
CA GLN A 321 4.04 -7.29 -6.49
C GLN A 321 4.83 -6.97 -5.21
N GLN A 322 4.16 -6.66 -4.11
CA GLN A 322 4.82 -6.46 -2.83
C GLN A 322 5.64 -7.69 -2.41
N GLY A 323 5.05 -8.90 -2.49
CA GLY A 323 5.77 -10.12 -2.17
C GLY A 323 6.95 -10.39 -3.11
N GLY A 324 6.68 -10.42 -4.41
CA GLY A 324 7.64 -10.87 -5.41
C GLY A 324 8.76 -9.88 -5.69
N TYR A 325 8.44 -8.59 -5.94
CA TYR A 325 9.47 -7.59 -6.25
C TYR A 325 10.35 -7.26 -5.04
N THR A 326 9.81 -7.33 -3.84
CA THR A 326 10.60 -7.24 -2.59
C THR A 326 11.73 -8.26 -2.57
N LEU A 327 11.42 -9.52 -2.90
CA LEU A 327 12.43 -10.58 -2.94
C LEU A 327 13.41 -10.41 -4.10
N ALA A 328 12.99 -9.87 -5.25
CA ALA A 328 13.89 -9.56 -6.36
C ALA A 328 14.91 -8.48 -5.98
N ILE A 329 14.48 -7.41 -5.30
CA ILE A 329 15.36 -6.37 -4.76
C ILE A 329 16.39 -6.98 -3.79
N CYS A 330 15.95 -7.80 -2.84
CA CYS A 330 16.84 -8.47 -1.90
C CYS A 330 17.80 -9.47 -2.59
N TYR A 331 17.34 -10.12 -3.66
CA TYR A 331 18.16 -11.06 -4.45
C TYR A 331 19.29 -10.33 -5.17
N ASP A 332 19.02 -9.19 -5.78
CA ASP A 332 20.05 -8.40 -6.43
C ASP A 332 21.07 -7.82 -5.42
N ALA A 333 20.62 -7.49 -4.19
CA ALA A 333 21.54 -7.16 -3.10
C ALA A 333 22.40 -8.39 -2.69
N TRP A 334 21.79 -9.57 -2.55
CA TRP A 334 22.52 -10.80 -2.24
C TRP A 334 23.50 -11.21 -3.32
N LEU A 335 23.18 -10.99 -4.61
CA LEU A 335 24.09 -11.18 -5.73
C LEU A 335 25.22 -10.14 -5.75
N GLY A 336 25.11 -9.02 -5.02
CA GLY A 336 26.05 -7.89 -5.05
C GLY A 336 25.86 -6.96 -6.26
N LYS A 337 24.75 -7.07 -6.99
CA LYS A 337 24.38 -6.13 -8.04
C LYS A 337 23.93 -4.78 -7.46
N ILE A 338 23.35 -4.80 -6.25
CA ILE A 338 23.01 -3.61 -5.46
C ILE A 338 24.05 -3.48 -4.34
N ASP A 339 24.79 -2.38 -4.34
CA ASP A 339 25.60 -1.95 -3.20
C ASP A 339 24.69 -1.15 -2.24
N VAL A 340 24.13 -1.84 -1.25
CA VAL A 340 23.08 -1.31 -0.36
C VAL A 340 23.51 -0.01 0.34
N PRO A 341 24.73 0.13 0.91
CA PRO A 341 25.16 1.38 1.53
C PRO A 341 25.24 2.59 0.58
N SER A 342 25.45 2.35 -0.71
CA SER A 342 25.55 3.43 -1.71
C SER A 342 24.27 3.63 -2.52
N LEU A 343 23.24 2.81 -2.30
CA LEU A 343 21.95 2.96 -2.98
C LEU A 343 21.28 4.28 -2.56
N ASP A 344 20.81 5.05 -3.54
CA ASP A 344 20.10 6.31 -3.27
C ASP A 344 18.87 6.07 -2.38
N HIS A 345 18.66 6.98 -1.41
CA HIS A 345 17.57 6.87 -0.45
C HIS A 345 16.18 6.74 -1.09
N MET A 346 15.97 7.30 -2.28
CA MET A 346 14.72 7.14 -3.03
C MET A 346 14.42 5.69 -3.46
N TYR A 347 15.40 4.81 -3.46
CA TYR A 347 15.24 3.36 -3.68
C TYR A 347 15.24 2.56 -2.38
N ARG A 348 15.59 3.19 -1.26
CA ARG A 348 15.57 2.57 0.06
C ARG A 348 14.29 2.86 0.84
N LEU A 349 13.61 3.97 0.51
CA LEU A 349 12.34 4.36 1.12
C LEU A 349 11.43 4.92 0.02
N PHE A 350 10.38 4.19 -0.38
CA PHE A 350 9.56 4.58 -1.53
C PHE A 350 8.10 4.18 -1.41
N GLY A 351 7.24 4.91 -2.13
CA GLY A 351 5.82 4.61 -2.29
C GLY A 351 5.56 3.56 -3.38
N THR A 352 4.56 2.72 -3.16
CA THR A 352 4.00 1.83 -4.18
C THR A 352 2.63 2.31 -4.63
N ALA A 353 2.19 1.91 -5.84
CA ALA A 353 0.91 2.33 -6.36
C ALA A 353 -0.27 1.71 -5.59
N SER A 354 -1.37 2.43 -5.58
CA SER A 354 -2.69 1.95 -5.14
C SER A 354 -3.75 2.35 -6.17
N THR A 355 -4.83 1.59 -6.23
CA THR A 355 -5.94 1.85 -7.17
C THR A 355 -7.27 1.64 -6.45
N ILE A 356 -8.18 2.60 -6.56
CA ILE A 356 -9.53 2.45 -6.02
C ILE A 356 -10.33 1.54 -6.95
N ILE A 357 -10.85 0.46 -6.38
CA ILE A 357 -11.70 -0.51 -7.05
C ILE A 357 -13.13 -0.30 -6.59
N ASN A 358 -14.01 0.00 -7.53
CA ASN A 358 -15.44 0.21 -7.31
C ASN A 358 -16.25 -0.50 -8.38
N LYS A 359 -17.56 -0.24 -8.43
CA LYS A 359 -18.49 -0.87 -9.37
C LYS A 359 -18.11 -0.66 -10.85
N GLU A 360 -17.40 0.40 -11.17
CA GLU A 360 -17.08 0.77 -12.56
C GLU A 360 -15.91 -0.05 -13.11
N ASN A 361 -14.93 -0.43 -12.26
CA ASN A 361 -13.68 -1.07 -12.69
C ASN A 361 -13.44 -2.47 -12.11
N VAL A 362 -14.27 -2.96 -11.17
CA VAL A 362 -14.06 -4.24 -10.48
C VAL A 362 -13.94 -5.43 -11.44
N GLN A 363 -14.71 -5.46 -12.52
CA GLN A 363 -14.66 -6.57 -13.49
C GLN A 363 -13.34 -6.58 -14.27
N ALA A 364 -12.87 -5.42 -14.72
CA ALA A 364 -11.60 -5.29 -15.41
C ALA A 364 -10.43 -5.68 -14.49
N PHE A 365 -10.48 -5.23 -13.23
CA PHE A 365 -9.49 -5.59 -12.21
C PHE A 365 -9.47 -7.11 -11.95
N ARG A 366 -10.64 -7.73 -11.77
CA ARG A 366 -10.76 -9.19 -11.56
C ARG A 366 -10.20 -9.96 -12.76
N GLU A 367 -10.56 -9.58 -13.99
CA GLU A 367 -10.07 -10.22 -15.21
C GLU A 367 -8.54 -10.14 -15.28
N GLU A 368 -7.95 -9.00 -14.97
CA GLU A 368 -6.51 -8.78 -15.06
C GLU A 368 -5.73 -9.54 -13.99
N PHE A 369 -6.10 -9.41 -12.72
CA PHE A 369 -5.28 -9.88 -11.61
C PHE A 369 -5.68 -11.27 -11.09
N TYR A 370 -6.95 -11.67 -11.21
CA TYR A 370 -7.42 -12.96 -10.66
C TYR A 370 -7.68 -14.01 -11.72
N GLU A 371 -8.11 -13.64 -12.93
CA GLU A 371 -8.44 -14.61 -13.99
C GLU A 371 -7.28 -14.83 -14.95
N LYS A 372 -6.64 -13.79 -15.46
CA LYS A 372 -5.44 -13.90 -16.29
C LYS A 372 -4.19 -14.22 -15.48
N GLY A 373 -4.18 -13.79 -14.22
CA GLY A 373 -3.04 -13.89 -13.33
C GLY A 373 -2.05 -12.74 -13.50
N VAL A 374 -1.30 -12.48 -12.44
CA VAL A 374 -0.29 -11.41 -12.41
C VAL A 374 0.94 -11.87 -13.16
N GLU A 375 1.38 -11.08 -14.14
CA GLU A 375 2.69 -11.23 -14.77
C GLU A 375 3.69 -10.31 -14.09
N MET A 376 4.87 -10.82 -13.74
CA MET A 376 5.91 -10.07 -13.04
C MET A 376 7.25 -10.19 -13.77
N ASP A 377 7.86 -9.03 -14.05
CA ASP A 377 9.22 -8.95 -14.57
C ASP A 377 10.20 -8.75 -13.40
N PHE A 378 10.88 -9.81 -12.99
CA PHE A 378 11.83 -9.80 -11.88
C PHE A 378 13.21 -9.24 -12.26
N GLU A 379 13.43 -8.87 -13.51
CA GLU A 379 14.67 -8.24 -13.97
C GLU A 379 14.54 -6.72 -14.07
N HIS A 380 13.30 -6.19 -14.27
CA HIS A 380 13.01 -4.77 -14.43
C HIS A 380 11.96 -4.25 -13.43
N TYR A 381 12.08 -4.64 -12.16
CA TYR A 381 11.07 -4.40 -11.12
C TYR A 381 10.92 -2.94 -10.67
N TRP A 382 11.98 -2.13 -10.77
CA TRP A 382 11.93 -0.75 -10.26
C TRP A 382 10.87 0.11 -10.92
N GLU A 383 10.74 0.03 -12.25
CA GLU A 383 9.78 0.80 -13.03
C GLU A 383 8.33 0.38 -12.76
N ALA A 384 8.13 -0.92 -12.47
CA ALA A 384 6.81 -1.48 -12.23
C ALA A 384 6.35 -1.32 -10.77
N PHE A 385 7.27 -1.20 -9.82
CA PHE A 385 6.96 -1.27 -8.40
C PHE A 385 7.00 0.09 -7.68
N ARG A 386 7.99 0.93 -7.99
CA ARG A 386 8.15 2.23 -7.34
C ARG A 386 7.21 3.28 -7.94
N ALA A 387 6.27 3.81 -7.15
CA ALA A 387 5.33 4.84 -7.58
C ALA A 387 5.74 6.27 -7.21
N GLY A 388 6.69 6.45 -6.29
CA GLY A 388 7.14 7.77 -5.84
C GLY A 388 7.92 7.71 -4.54
N ASP A 389 8.08 8.87 -3.90
CA ASP A 389 8.68 8.94 -2.58
C ASP A 389 7.71 8.37 -1.54
N TYR A 390 8.24 7.81 -0.45
CA TYR A 390 7.40 7.31 0.63
C TYR A 390 6.64 8.48 1.27
N PRO A 391 5.32 8.40 1.39
CA PRO A 391 4.53 9.43 2.04
C PRO A 391 4.85 9.44 3.55
N VAL A 392 5.17 10.62 4.08
CA VAL A 392 5.52 10.85 5.50
C VAL A 392 4.29 11.28 6.28
#